data_cab9b7580f90dcc97da73f504422989c
#
_entry.id   cab9b7580f90dcc97da73f504422989c
#
_cell.length_a   1.000
_cell.length_b   1.000
_cell.length_c   1.000
_cell.angle_alpha   90.00
_cell.angle_beta   90.00
_cell.angle_gamma   90.00
#
_symmetry.space_group_name_H-M   'P 1'
#
loop_
_entity.id
_entity.type
_entity.pdbx_description
1 polymer ?
#
loop_
_entity_poly.entity_id
_entity_poly.type
_entity_poly.pdbx_seq_one_letter_code
_entity_poly.pdbx_strand_id
1 'polypeptide(L)'
;MSTADEPISPATAGTERTVHREAGELRGDGAEGGPEGGPETGRDAIIRAARRAFTLKPYAEVTMRGIAAAAGVSPSLIVKRFGTKEALFNTVVDFRPAAAELFDAPLPGLGRHLVLTMVDLRDRLRGDPLLRVVFSLGIEDERTLLRSRFREQVTDRLAAVLTGPDARLRAELVAGQLLGLGATLSLHRPDGATAHATADRLADLYAPGIQHLVDGG
;
A
#
# COMPACT_ATOMS: atom_id res chain seq x y z
N MET A 1 -24.83 13.21 -60.31
CA MET A 1 -23.70 13.17 -61.24
C MET A 1 -22.65 12.36 -60.56
N SER A 2 -22.60 11.14 -60.81
CA SER A 2 -21.85 10.42 -61.86
C SER A 2 -20.38 10.44 -61.50
N THR A 3 -19.59 9.43 -61.37
CA THR A 3 -19.54 8.04 -61.84
C THR A 3 -18.35 7.41 -61.08
N ALA A 4 -18.40 6.22 -60.57
CA ALA A 4 -17.91 4.96 -61.09
C ALA A 4 -16.35 5.00 -61.34
N ASP A 5 -15.56 4.05 -60.95
CA ASP A 5 -15.57 2.67 -61.38
C ASP A 5 -14.46 1.87 -60.63
N GLU A 6 -14.70 0.63 -60.31
CA GLU A 6 -13.81 -0.49 -60.04
C GLU A 6 -13.24 -1.05 -61.37
N PRO A 7 -12.51 -2.15 -61.44
CA PRO A 7 -11.68 -2.97 -60.54
C PRO A 7 -10.30 -3.36 -61.16
N ILE A 8 -9.53 -4.28 -60.60
CA ILE A 8 -8.97 -5.51 -61.23
C ILE A 8 -7.93 -6.20 -60.27
N SER A 9 -8.26 -7.42 -59.89
CA SER A 9 -7.30 -8.51 -59.57
C SER A 9 -7.04 -9.31 -60.85
N PRO A 10 -5.98 -10.13 -61.07
CA PRO A 10 -5.77 -11.39 -60.40
C PRO A 10 -4.32 -11.96 -60.30
N ALA A 11 -4.17 -12.87 -59.33
CA ALA A 11 -3.53 -14.20 -59.35
C ALA A 11 -2.22 -14.52 -60.10
N THR A 12 -1.35 -15.30 -59.47
CA THR A 12 -1.00 -16.73 -59.67
C THR A 12 0.31 -17.04 -58.87
N ALA A 13 0.30 -17.97 -57.97
CA ALA A 13 0.57 -19.40 -58.05
C ALA A 13 2.07 -19.84 -58.09
N GLY A 14 2.39 -20.70 -57.14
CA GLY A 14 3.33 -21.82 -57.28
C GLY A 14 4.69 -21.59 -56.57
N THR A 15 5.21 -22.43 -55.77
CA THR A 15 5.38 -23.86 -55.79
C THR A 15 6.13 -24.29 -54.53
N GLU A 16 5.80 -25.43 -54.02
CA GLU A 16 6.46 -26.17 -52.92
C GLU A 16 7.96 -26.42 -53.17
N ARG A 17 8.73 -26.45 -52.08
CA ARG A 17 9.75 -27.49 -51.93
C ARG A 17 10.15 -27.68 -50.46
N THR A 18 9.75 -28.80 -49.93
CA THR A 18 10.26 -29.49 -48.73
C THR A 18 11.68 -29.88 -48.88
N VAL A 19 12.54 -29.60 -47.91
CA VAL A 19 13.72 -30.41 -47.61
C VAL A 19 13.97 -30.41 -46.12
N HIS A 20 14.07 -31.60 -45.58
CA HIS A 20 14.54 -32.00 -44.27
C HIS A 20 16.01 -31.67 -44.02
N ARG A 21 16.37 -31.52 -42.74
CA ARG A 21 17.51 -32.11 -42.00
C ARG A 21 18.27 -31.07 -41.18
N GLU A 22 18.40 -31.30 -40.02
CA GLU A 22 19.15 -32.01 -39.01
C GLU A 22 19.67 -31.07 -37.88
N ALA A 23 19.74 -31.64 -36.73
CA ALA A 23 20.20 -31.17 -35.44
C ALA A 23 21.55 -30.43 -35.44
N GLY A 24 21.69 -29.49 -34.53
CA GLY A 24 22.93 -28.85 -34.13
C GLY A 24 22.78 -28.15 -32.80
N GLU A 25 23.12 -28.87 -31.73
CA GLU A 25 23.39 -28.26 -30.42
C GLU A 25 24.53 -27.25 -30.56
N LEU A 26 24.34 -26.05 -30.03
CA LEU A 26 25.44 -25.27 -29.48
C LEU A 26 24.94 -24.43 -28.30
N ARG A 27 25.52 -24.73 -27.15
CA ARG A 27 25.53 -23.93 -25.94
C ARG A 27 26.09 -22.55 -26.25
N GLY A 28 25.51 -21.54 -25.66
CA GLY A 28 26.03 -20.19 -25.64
C GLY A 28 25.45 -19.45 -24.44
N ASP A 29 26.23 -19.40 -23.36
CA ASP A 29 26.08 -18.49 -22.22
C ASP A 29 25.84 -17.08 -22.69
N GLY A 30 24.97 -16.37 -21.96
CA GLY A 30 24.73 -14.95 -22.11
C GLY A 30 23.75 -14.48 -21.07
N ALA A 31 24.18 -14.53 -19.81
CA ALA A 31 23.50 -13.83 -18.72
C ALA A 31 23.61 -12.34 -18.96
N GLU A 32 22.47 -11.65 -19.07
CA GLU A 32 22.40 -10.23 -18.74
C GLU A 32 21.18 -10.00 -17.87
N GLY A 33 21.46 -9.47 -16.67
CA GLY A 33 20.53 -9.25 -15.60
C GLY A 33 19.47 -8.21 -15.93
N GLY A 34 18.24 -8.64 -15.91
CA GLY A 34 17.10 -7.75 -15.68
C GLY A 34 16.90 -7.56 -14.16
N PRO A 35 16.20 -6.52 -13.74
CA PRO A 35 16.14 -6.11 -12.33
C PRO A 35 15.64 -7.27 -11.46
N GLU A 36 16.34 -7.53 -10.39
CA GLU A 36 16.11 -8.58 -9.41
C GLU A 36 14.77 -8.40 -8.68
N GLY A 37 13.70 -8.83 -9.32
CA GLY A 37 12.47 -9.23 -8.65
C GLY A 37 12.51 -10.73 -8.48
N GLY A 38 13.09 -11.24 -7.41
CA GLY A 38 13.01 -12.67 -7.09
C GLY A 38 11.55 -13.13 -7.11
N PRO A 39 11.28 -14.42 -7.42
CA PRO A 39 9.91 -14.91 -7.53
C PRO A 39 9.18 -14.61 -6.24
N GLU A 40 8.17 -13.75 -6.34
CA GLU A 40 7.33 -13.36 -5.22
C GLU A 40 6.82 -14.59 -4.52
N THR A 41 7.11 -14.72 -3.24
CA THR A 41 6.63 -15.88 -2.49
C THR A 41 5.10 -15.84 -2.47
N GLY A 42 4.44 -17.00 -2.60
CA GLY A 42 2.99 -17.07 -2.54
C GLY A 42 2.42 -16.45 -1.26
N ARG A 43 3.25 -16.24 -0.22
CA ARG A 43 2.91 -15.53 1.00
C ARG A 43 2.74 -14.03 0.76
N ASP A 44 3.66 -13.42 0.03
CA ASP A 44 3.64 -11.98 -0.23
C ASP A 44 2.51 -11.60 -1.18
N ALA A 45 2.24 -12.45 -2.18
CA ALA A 45 1.08 -12.32 -3.05
C ALA A 45 -0.24 -12.36 -2.26
N ILE A 46 -0.38 -13.28 -1.29
CA ILE A 46 -1.55 -13.35 -0.41
C ILE A 46 -1.67 -12.09 0.45
N ILE A 47 -0.58 -11.63 1.07
CA ILE A 47 -0.57 -10.43 1.92
C ILE A 47 -0.98 -9.20 1.12
N ARG A 48 -0.45 -9.00 -0.10
CA ARG A 48 -0.85 -7.87 -0.96
C ARG A 48 -2.31 -7.94 -1.36
N ALA A 49 -2.77 -9.11 -1.82
CA ALA A 49 -4.17 -9.30 -2.19
C ALA A 49 -5.12 -9.07 -1.01
N ALA A 50 -4.75 -9.56 0.17
CA ALA A 50 -5.52 -9.36 1.40
C ALA A 50 -5.54 -7.88 1.81
N ARG A 51 -4.39 -7.19 1.81
CA ARG A 51 -4.34 -5.74 2.08
C ARG A 51 -5.28 -4.98 1.15
N ARG A 52 -5.19 -5.24 -0.15
CA ARG A 52 -6.05 -4.60 -1.14
C ARG A 52 -7.53 -4.91 -0.91
N ALA A 53 -7.88 -6.17 -0.66
CA ALA A 53 -9.25 -6.57 -0.41
C ALA A 53 -9.84 -5.89 0.83
N PHE A 54 -9.12 -5.93 1.94
CA PHE A 54 -9.53 -5.29 3.19
C PHE A 54 -9.46 -3.76 3.14
N THR A 55 -8.76 -3.15 2.21
CA THR A 55 -8.78 -1.69 1.98
C THR A 55 -10.01 -1.25 1.19
N LEU A 56 -10.45 -2.05 0.22
CA LEU A 56 -11.50 -1.68 -0.71
C LEU A 56 -12.90 -2.12 -0.27
N LYS A 57 -13.01 -3.08 0.64
CA LYS A 57 -14.28 -3.69 1.06
C LYS A 57 -14.38 -3.80 2.58
N PRO A 58 -15.59 -3.71 3.14
CA PRO A 58 -15.84 -4.06 4.52
C PRO A 58 -15.34 -5.48 4.85
N TYR A 59 -14.88 -5.70 6.08
CA TYR A 59 -14.37 -7.00 6.51
C TYR A 59 -15.37 -8.14 6.23
N ALA A 60 -16.66 -7.91 6.46
CA ALA A 60 -17.71 -8.92 6.25
C ALA A 60 -17.78 -9.41 4.79
N GLU A 61 -17.54 -8.54 3.82
CA GLU A 61 -17.62 -8.83 2.38
C GLU A 61 -16.35 -9.49 1.81
N VAL A 62 -15.24 -9.38 2.53
CA VAL A 62 -14.00 -10.01 2.09
C VAL A 62 -14.05 -11.51 2.38
N THR A 63 -13.72 -12.33 1.38
CA THR A 63 -13.69 -13.78 1.51
C THR A 63 -12.29 -14.34 1.24
N MET A 64 -11.92 -15.42 1.94
CA MET A 64 -10.65 -16.14 1.70
C MET A 64 -10.52 -16.61 0.25
N ARG A 65 -11.64 -17.03 -0.38
CA ARG A 65 -11.66 -17.41 -1.80
C ARG A 65 -11.39 -16.22 -2.73
N GLY A 66 -11.97 -15.06 -2.44
CA GLY A 66 -11.73 -13.85 -3.21
C GLY A 66 -10.26 -13.39 -3.12
N ILE A 67 -9.67 -13.47 -1.92
CA ILE A 67 -8.25 -13.19 -1.74
C ILE A 67 -7.38 -14.20 -2.50
N ALA A 68 -7.73 -15.50 -2.46
CA ALA A 68 -7.01 -16.55 -3.18
C ALA A 68 -6.99 -16.29 -4.69
N ALA A 69 -8.15 -15.98 -5.26
CA ALA A 69 -8.27 -15.64 -6.67
C ALA A 69 -7.43 -14.42 -7.05
N ALA A 70 -7.46 -13.36 -6.23
CA ALA A 70 -6.68 -12.15 -6.45
C ALA A 70 -5.16 -12.36 -6.29
N ALA A 71 -4.75 -13.33 -5.48
CA ALA A 71 -3.35 -13.69 -5.25
C ALA A 71 -2.83 -14.75 -6.23
N GLY A 72 -3.67 -15.31 -7.09
CA GLY A 72 -3.31 -16.40 -8.01
C GLY A 72 -2.95 -17.71 -7.30
N VAL A 73 -3.54 -17.98 -6.13
CA VAL A 73 -3.24 -19.17 -5.33
C VAL A 73 -4.51 -19.96 -4.99
N SER A 74 -4.35 -21.20 -4.52
CA SER A 74 -5.50 -21.99 -4.06
C SER A 74 -6.01 -21.49 -2.71
N PRO A 75 -7.32 -21.54 -2.43
CA PRO A 75 -7.88 -21.22 -1.12
C PRO A 75 -7.30 -22.06 0.02
N SER A 76 -6.98 -23.32 -0.26
CA SER A 76 -6.35 -24.24 0.72
C SER A 76 -4.95 -23.76 1.14
N LEU A 77 -4.21 -23.12 0.25
CA LEU A 77 -2.90 -22.55 0.58
C LEU A 77 -3.04 -21.40 1.58
N ILE A 78 -4.05 -20.53 1.41
CA ILE A 78 -4.28 -19.43 2.36
C ILE A 78 -4.64 -20.00 3.74
N VAL A 79 -5.58 -20.94 3.78
CA VAL A 79 -5.97 -21.59 5.05
C VAL A 79 -4.78 -22.28 5.71
N LYS A 80 -3.96 -22.99 4.95
CA LYS A 80 -2.75 -23.65 5.49
C LYS A 80 -1.74 -22.64 6.08
N ARG A 81 -1.60 -21.44 5.47
CA ARG A 81 -0.60 -20.46 5.87
C ARG A 81 -1.06 -19.49 6.95
N PHE A 82 -2.32 -19.13 6.94
CA PHE A 82 -2.86 -18.06 7.80
C PHE A 82 -4.01 -18.54 8.71
N GLY A 83 -4.54 -19.73 8.48
CA GLY A 83 -5.65 -20.27 9.25
C GLY A 83 -6.97 -19.60 8.91
N THR A 84 -7.40 -18.63 9.70
CA THR A 84 -8.69 -17.95 9.58
C THR A 84 -8.58 -16.62 8.84
N LYS A 85 -9.73 -16.09 8.40
CA LYS A 85 -9.82 -14.73 7.84
C LYS A 85 -9.37 -13.67 8.84
N GLU A 86 -9.69 -13.87 10.11
CA GLU A 86 -9.30 -12.98 11.19
C GLU A 86 -7.77 -13.00 11.39
N ALA A 87 -7.14 -14.17 11.40
CA ALA A 87 -5.68 -14.27 11.51
C ALA A 87 -4.97 -13.61 10.31
N LEU A 88 -5.51 -13.77 9.10
CA LEU A 88 -5.00 -13.09 7.92
C LEU A 88 -5.19 -11.56 8.03
N PHE A 89 -6.36 -11.10 8.47
CA PHE A 89 -6.63 -9.69 8.71
C PHE A 89 -5.66 -9.09 9.73
N ASN A 90 -5.44 -9.76 10.86
CA ASN A 90 -4.48 -9.38 11.88
C ASN A 90 -3.03 -9.30 11.35
N THR A 91 -2.69 -10.14 10.38
CA THR A 91 -1.36 -10.12 9.75
C THR A 91 -1.19 -8.92 8.82
N VAL A 92 -2.24 -8.51 8.12
CA VAL A 92 -2.15 -7.40 7.15
C VAL A 92 -2.42 -6.03 7.76
N VAL A 93 -3.12 -5.99 8.89
CA VAL A 93 -3.32 -4.77 9.72
C VAL A 93 -2.20 -4.71 10.76
N ASP A 94 -1.01 -4.44 10.28
CA ASP A 94 0.18 -4.27 11.11
C ASP A 94 0.77 -2.87 10.87
N PHE A 95 0.67 -2.01 11.89
CA PHE A 95 1.21 -0.65 11.86
C PHE A 95 2.66 -0.57 12.33
N ARG A 96 3.24 -1.66 12.85
CA ARG A 96 4.61 -1.66 13.39
C ARG A 96 5.67 -1.21 12.38
N PRO A 97 5.65 -1.63 11.10
CA PRO A 97 6.62 -1.13 10.14
C PRO A 97 6.50 0.39 9.92
N ALA A 98 5.28 0.88 9.74
CA ALA A 98 5.03 2.32 9.60
C ALA A 98 5.41 3.10 10.87
N ALA A 99 5.06 2.57 12.05
CA ALA A 99 5.44 3.19 13.33
C ALA A 99 6.96 3.19 13.55
N ALA A 100 7.68 2.17 13.07
CA ALA A 100 9.14 2.16 13.13
C ALA A 100 9.73 3.30 12.32
N GLU A 101 9.26 3.52 11.09
CA GLU A 101 9.72 4.63 10.24
C GLU A 101 9.28 5.99 10.80
N LEU A 102 8.04 6.13 11.27
CA LEU A 102 7.51 7.38 11.83
C LEU A 102 8.28 7.86 13.06
N PHE A 103 8.78 6.94 13.87
CA PHE A 103 9.47 7.29 15.13
C PHE A 103 11.00 7.09 15.05
N ASP A 104 11.56 6.97 13.86
CA ASP A 104 13.00 6.88 13.62
C ASP A 104 13.64 8.27 13.51
N ALA A 105 13.38 9.12 14.51
CA ALA A 105 13.97 10.43 14.61
C ALA A 105 14.03 10.90 16.08
N PRO A 106 14.99 11.78 16.43
CA PRO A 106 15.04 12.37 17.76
C PRO A 106 13.83 13.28 18.01
N LEU A 107 13.43 13.45 19.28
CA LEU A 107 12.30 14.32 19.64
C LEU A 107 12.44 15.75 19.08
N PRO A 108 13.61 16.40 19.15
CA PRO A 108 13.82 17.65 18.42
C PRO A 108 13.72 17.39 16.90
N GLY A 109 12.70 17.99 16.26
CA GLY A 109 12.45 17.81 14.83
C GLY A 109 11.55 16.61 14.47
N LEU A 110 11.07 15.85 15.44
CA LEU A 110 10.17 14.73 15.22
C LEU A 110 8.89 15.15 14.47
N GLY A 111 8.34 16.33 14.75
CA GLY A 111 7.16 16.83 14.06
C GLY A 111 7.34 16.93 12.56
N ARG A 112 8.49 17.44 12.08
CA ARG A 112 8.80 17.50 10.65
C ARG A 112 9.00 16.09 10.06
N HIS A 113 9.75 15.26 10.76
CA HIS A 113 9.97 13.88 10.35
C HIS A 113 8.65 13.11 10.19
N LEU A 114 7.74 13.22 11.13
CA LEU A 114 6.42 12.58 11.09
C LEU A 114 5.62 12.98 9.83
N VAL A 115 5.63 14.27 9.47
CA VAL A 115 4.91 14.75 8.29
C VAL A 115 5.54 14.22 7.01
N LEU A 116 6.86 14.32 6.87
CA LEU A 116 7.58 13.85 5.68
C LEU A 116 7.42 12.33 5.49
N THR A 117 7.60 11.56 6.55
CA THR A 117 7.43 10.11 6.54
C THR A 117 5.98 9.71 6.22
N MET A 118 5.00 10.45 6.73
CA MET A 118 3.58 10.19 6.44
C MET A 118 3.25 10.40 4.97
N VAL A 119 3.79 11.46 4.35
CA VAL A 119 3.63 11.73 2.90
C VAL A 119 4.29 10.61 2.08
N ASP A 120 5.52 10.22 2.42
CA ASP A 120 6.27 9.18 1.73
C ASP A 120 5.59 7.79 1.86
N LEU A 121 5.22 7.39 3.08
CA LEU A 121 4.48 6.14 3.33
C LEU A 121 3.22 6.05 2.48
N ARG A 122 2.47 7.14 2.40
CA ARG A 122 1.25 7.20 1.62
C ARG A 122 1.51 7.02 0.13
N ASP A 123 2.52 7.68 -0.42
CA ASP A 123 2.86 7.60 -1.85
C ASP A 123 3.39 6.21 -2.21
N ARG A 124 4.17 5.58 -1.35
CA ARG A 124 4.67 4.21 -1.52
C ARG A 124 3.57 3.15 -1.43
N LEU A 125 2.65 3.28 -0.48
CA LEU A 125 1.67 2.23 -0.19
C LEU A 125 0.42 2.29 -1.09
N ARG A 126 0.25 3.35 -1.90
CA ARG A 126 -0.92 3.56 -2.79
C ARG A 126 -2.28 3.29 -2.14
N GLY A 127 -2.35 3.39 -0.82
CA GLY A 127 -3.55 3.15 -0.03
C GLY A 127 -3.19 3.19 1.43
N ASP A 128 -3.63 4.23 2.14
CA ASP A 128 -3.23 4.51 3.50
C ASP A 128 -3.97 3.57 4.48
N PRO A 129 -3.26 2.62 5.12
CA PRO A 129 -3.87 1.77 6.14
C PRO A 129 -4.34 2.58 7.35
N LEU A 130 -3.74 3.75 7.61
CA LEU A 130 -4.14 4.64 8.71
C LEU A 130 -5.50 5.30 8.44
N LEU A 131 -5.81 5.61 7.18
CA LEU A 131 -7.13 6.15 6.83
C LEU A 131 -8.26 5.18 7.12
N ARG A 132 -7.99 3.88 7.10
CA ARG A 132 -8.97 2.88 7.50
C ARG A 132 -9.41 3.01 8.95
N VAL A 133 -8.50 3.43 9.82
CA VAL A 133 -8.83 3.70 11.24
C VAL A 133 -9.88 4.80 11.35
N VAL A 134 -9.77 5.83 10.48
CA VAL A 134 -10.67 6.98 10.49
C VAL A 134 -11.98 6.67 9.79
N PHE A 135 -11.91 6.03 8.61
CA PHE A 135 -13.07 5.81 7.74
C PHE A 135 -13.66 4.40 7.82
N SER A 136 -13.24 3.59 8.80
CA SER A 136 -13.86 2.27 8.98
C SER A 136 -15.32 2.44 9.43
N LEU A 137 -16.20 2.46 8.43
CA LEU A 137 -17.65 2.42 8.60
C LEU A 137 -18.14 0.97 8.81
N GLY A 138 -17.22 0.05 9.06
CA GLY A 138 -17.48 -1.37 9.21
C GLY A 138 -18.13 -1.77 10.52
N ILE A 139 -18.39 -3.04 10.65
CA ILE A 139 -18.95 -3.71 11.83
C ILE A 139 -18.08 -3.39 13.05
N GLU A 140 -18.70 -3.30 14.21
CA GLU A 140 -18.10 -2.91 15.52
C GLU A 140 -16.77 -3.64 15.81
N ASP A 141 -16.70 -4.95 15.51
CA ASP A 141 -15.54 -5.80 15.75
C ASP A 141 -14.29 -5.37 14.94
N GLU A 142 -14.47 -5.05 13.64
CA GLU A 142 -13.38 -4.57 12.79
C GLU A 142 -12.83 -3.23 13.28
N ARG A 143 -13.75 -2.33 13.65
CA ARG A 143 -13.41 -1.00 14.16
C ARG A 143 -12.65 -1.09 15.47
N THR A 144 -13.09 -1.94 16.35
CA THR A 144 -12.46 -2.16 17.67
C THR A 144 -11.06 -2.72 17.50
N LEU A 145 -10.87 -3.70 16.61
CA LEU A 145 -9.56 -4.29 16.33
C LEU A 145 -8.60 -3.28 15.70
N LEU A 146 -9.03 -2.53 14.70
CA LEU A 146 -8.20 -1.49 14.08
C LEU A 146 -7.77 -0.43 15.08
N ARG A 147 -8.69 0.04 15.93
CA ARG A 147 -8.40 1.04 16.97
C ARG A 147 -7.45 0.51 18.03
N SER A 148 -7.63 -0.73 18.48
CA SER A 148 -6.73 -1.34 19.48
C SER A 148 -5.32 -1.50 18.92
N ARG A 149 -5.17 -1.98 17.68
CA ARG A 149 -3.88 -2.12 17.00
C ARG A 149 -3.19 -0.78 16.77
N PHE A 150 -3.93 0.20 16.28
CA PHE A 150 -3.38 1.54 16.09
C PHE A 150 -2.92 2.14 17.41
N ARG A 151 -3.73 2.02 18.48
CA ARG A 151 -3.36 2.49 19.82
C ARG A 151 -2.08 1.81 20.29
N GLU A 152 -2.04 0.49 20.32
CA GLU A 152 -0.90 -0.30 20.79
C GLU A 152 0.39 0.00 19.99
N GLN A 153 0.28 0.05 18.68
CA GLN A 153 1.45 0.06 17.80
C GLN A 153 1.93 1.47 17.44
N VAL A 154 1.09 2.48 17.55
CA VAL A 154 1.40 3.87 17.22
C VAL A 154 1.33 4.76 18.44
N THR A 155 0.13 4.90 19.04
CA THR A 155 -0.09 5.90 20.11
C THR A 155 0.67 5.57 21.39
N ASP A 156 0.60 4.33 21.87
CA ASP A 156 1.28 3.90 23.10
C ASP A 156 2.80 3.92 22.91
N ARG A 157 3.29 3.62 21.70
CA ARG A 157 4.71 3.70 21.38
C ARG A 157 5.21 5.14 21.38
N LEU A 158 4.44 6.09 20.84
CA LEU A 158 4.77 7.51 20.93
C LEU A 158 4.71 8.00 22.37
N ALA A 159 3.68 7.63 23.13
CA ALA A 159 3.55 8.00 24.55
C ALA A 159 4.73 7.53 25.39
N ALA A 160 5.35 6.39 25.05
CA ALA A 160 6.50 5.86 25.77
C ALA A 160 7.81 6.66 25.56
N VAL A 161 7.91 7.44 24.47
CA VAL A 161 9.10 8.25 24.17
C VAL A 161 8.91 9.72 24.54
N LEU A 162 7.68 10.20 24.65
CA LEU A 162 7.39 11.56 25.10
C LEU A 162 7.67 11.71 26.61
N THR A 163 8.27 12.83 27.00
CA THR A 163 8.57 13.17 28.39
C THR A 163 7.67 14.30 28.90
N GLY A 164 7.63 14.48 30.22
CA GLY A 164 6.88 15.54 30.86
C GLY A 164 5.38 15.24 31.05
N PRO A 165 4.58 16.25 31.47
CA PRO A 165 3.16 16.08 31.76
C PRO A 165 2.38 15.70 30.50
N ASP A 166 1.26 15.03 30.72
CA ASP A 166 0.27 14.70 29.69
C ASP A 166 0.82 13.93 28.45
N ALA A 167 1.98 13.22 28.60
CA ALA A 167 2.63 12.52 27.50
C ALA A 167 1.64 11.62 26.71
N ARG A 168 0.75 10.92 27.40
CA ARG A 168 -0.26 10.09 26.74
C ARG A 168 -1.28 10.93 25.96
N LEU A 169 -1.80 11.98 26.53
CA LEU A 169 -2.76 12.88 25.85
C LEU A 169 -2.10 13.52 24.63
N ARG A 170 -0.87 13.98 24.76
CA ARG A 170 -0.10 14.56 23.65
C ARG A 170 0.13 13.54 22.54
N ALA A 171 0.46 12.30 22.87
CA ALA A 171 0.60 11.23 21.88
C ALA A 171 -0.71 10.95 21.13
N GLU A 172 -1.85 10.97 21.83
CA GLU A 172 -3.17 10.81 21.20
C GLU A 172 -3.48 11.98 20.26
N LEU A 173 -3.15 13.22 20.64
CA LEU A 173 -3.34 14.39 19.79
C LEU A 173 -2.41 14.39 18.57
N VAL A 174 -1.15 14.02 18.72
CA VAL A 174 -0.23 13.83 17.58
C VAL A 174 -0.75 12.78 16.63
N ALA A 175 -1.18 11.61 17.15
CA ALA A 175 -1.76 10.56 16.33
C ALA A 175 -3.01 11.06 15.59
N GLY A 176 -3.86 11.82 16.24
CA GLY A 176 -5.03 12.46 15.63
C GLY A 176 -4.66 13.45 14.52
N GLN A 177 -3.62 14.25 14.70
CA GLN A 177 -3.12 15.16 13.66
C GLN A 177 -2.58 14.38 12.45
N LEU A 178 -1.83 13.30 12.64
CA LEU A 178 -1.33 12.46 11.53
C LEU A 178 -2.49 11.81 10.77
N LEU A 179 -3.50 11.29 11.45
CA LEU A 179 -4.71 10.77 10.82
C LEU A 179 -5.45 11.87 10.04
N GLY A 180 -5.55 13.08 10.59
CA GLY A 180 -6.14 14.24 9.93
C GLY A 180 -5.36 14.65 8.67
N LEU A 181 -4.03 14.67 8.73
CA LEU A 181 -3.18 14.91 7.55
C LEU A 181 -3.41 13.86 6.47
N GLY A 182 -3.38 12.58 6.82
CA GLY A 182 -3.67 11.49 5.88
C GLY A 182 -5.05 11.62 5.23
N ALA A 183 -6.07 11.95 6.02
CA ALA A 183 -7.42 12.22 5.54
C ALA A 183 -7.45 13.40 4.55
N THR A 184 -6.82 14.52 4.90
CA THR A 184 -6.74 15.72 4.05
C THR A 184 -6.08 15.40 2.71
N LEU A 185 -4.94 14.72 2.75
CA LEU A 185 -4.23 14.32 1.55
C LEU A 185 -5.04 13.38 0.65
N SER A 186 -5.95 12.59 1.19
CA SER A 186 -6.78 11.64 0.44
C SER A 186 -8.06 12.25 -0.09
N LEU A 187 -8.70 13.14 0.68
CA LEU A 187 -9.97 13.77 0.31
C LEU A 187 -9.81 14.82 -0.80
N HIS A 188 -8.66 15.50 -0.85
CA HIS A 188 -8.44 16.62 -1.74
C HIS A 188 -7.59 16.28 -2.99
N ARG A 189 -7.36 15.00 -3.30
CA ARG A 189 -6.76 14.59 -4.57
C ARG A 189 -7.86 14.27 -5.61
N PRO A 190 -7.62 14.54 -6.92
CA PRO A 190 -6.41 15.12 -7.54
C PRO A 190 -6.38 16.66 -7.60
N ASP A 191 -7.44 17.37 -7.26
CA ASP A 191 -7.65 18.78 -7.63
C ASP A 191 -7.42 19.77 -6.47
N GLY A 192 -7.10 19.26 -5.30
CA GLY A 192 -6.86 20.09 -4.11
C GLY A 192 -5.47 20.75 -4.08
N ALA A 193 -5.33 21.84 -3.32
CA ALA A 193 -4.06 22.52 -3.14
C ALA A 193 -2.94 21.60 -2.62
N THR A 194 -3.31 20.57 -1.83
CA THR A 194 -2.37 19.56 -1.32
C THR A 194 -1.77 18.67 -2.42
N ALA A 195 -2.44 18.52 -3.57
CA ALA A 195 -1.93 17.73 -4.70
C ALA A 195 -0.71 18.37 -5.37
N HIS A 196 -0.59 19.68 -5.27
CA HIS A 196 0.47 20.47 -5.88
C HIS A 196 1.54 20.92 -4.85
N ALA A 197 1.30 20.68 -3.56
CA ALA A 197 2.25 21.02 -2.52
C ALA A 197 3.37 19.98 -2.45
N THR A 198 4.61 20.45 -2.32
CA THR A 198 5.74 19.56 -2.00
C THR A 198 5.62 19.02 -0.57
N ALA A 199 6.26 17.89 -0.31
CA ALA A 199 6.30 17.32 1.05
C ALA A 199 6.91 18.31 2.05
N ASP A 200 7.96 19.05 1.66
CA ASP A 200 8.56 20.10 2.48
C ASP A 200 7.57 21.22 2.81
N ARG A 201 6.80 21.68 1.82
CA ARG A 201 5.79 22.73 2.07
C ARG A 201 4.70 22.28 3.02
N LEU A 202 4.27 21.02 2.90
CA LEU A 202 3.31 20.42 3.84
C LEU A 202 3.92 20.35 5.25
N ALA A 203 5.19 19.93 5.34
CA ALA A 203 5.90 19.87 6.61
C ALA A 203 6.08 21.27 7.25
N ASP A 204 6.42 22.29 6.46
CA ASP A 204 6.55 23.66 6.97
C ASP A 204 5.27 24.21 7.61
N LEU A 205 4.11 23.83 7.03
CA LEU A 205 2.81 24.29 7.51
C LEU A 205 2.24 23.45 8.66
N TYR A 206 2.50 22.16 8.65
CA TYR A 206 1.81 21.21 9.54
C TYR A 206 2.68 20.79 10.75
N ALA A 207 3.99 20.62 10.53
CA ALA A 207 4.89 20.11 11.56
C ALA A 207 5.00 20.99 12.82
N PRO A 208 4.92 22.33 12.79
CA PRO A 208 5.02 23.13 14.01
C PRO A 208 3.98 22.77 15.07
N GLY A 209 2.73 22.50 14.66
CA GLY A 209 1.67 22.07 15.59
C GLY A 209 1.94 20.71 16.22
N ILE A 210 2.48 19.77 15.44
CA ILE A 210 2.90 18.46 15.95
C ILE A 210 4.08 18.61 16.88
N GLN A 211 5.11 19.39 16.50
CA GLN A 211 6.31 19.59 17.31
C GLN A 211 5.99 20.22 18.66
N HIS A 212 5.09 21.19 18.68
CA HIS A 212 4.61 21.79 19.93
C HIS A 212 4.05 20.74 20.92
N LEU A 213 3.25 19.81 20.41
CA LEU A 213 2.75 18.68 21.23
C LEU A 213 3.87 17.72 21.64
N VAL A 214 4.88 17.51 20.80
CA VAL A 214 6.05 16.67 21.12
C VAL A 214 6.88 17.30 22.22
N ASP A 215 7.09 18.60 22.18
CA ASP A 215 7.93 19.35 23.12
C ASP A 215 7.26 19.55 24.50
N GLY A 216 5.96 19.43 24.58
CA GLY A 216 5.22 19.52 25.85
C GLY A 216 4.41 20.80 26.05
N GLY A 217 4.26 21.60 24.98
CA GLY A 217 3.47 22.85 25.01
C GLY A 217 4.29 24.05 25.35
#